data_6d2fccedb3ca2e39aae08ab5188be64b
#
_entry.id   6d2fccedb3ca2e39aae08ab5188be64b
#
_cell.length_a   1.000
_cell.length_b   1.000
_cell.length_c   1.000
_cell.angle_alpha   90.00
_cell.angle_beta   90.00
_cell.angle_gamma   90.00
#
_symmetry.space_group_name_H-M   'P 1'
#
loop_
_entity.id
_entity.type
_entity.pdbx_description
1 polymer ?
#
loop_
_entity_poly.entity_id
_entity_poly.type
_entity_poly.pdbx_seq_one_letter_code
_entity_poly.pdbx_strand_id
1 'polypeptide(L)'
;FTLFSNVALAIAATVFVIRNRWANVSFLSLFTTFAGFAYWRFMHPAGNGAEFWQGAGFLTAYWIIFTLAGFLSRHEQMTATQRSTFINLNNGAFFGLITITLLQTPALREQYWIFPLVLSAVLVGLHKLARRQLPDEPLLADVLLAKAGLLLTLAIMTLHQAEHFRALLLGAESVTIVFFGLRSGQRLLQWAGLGAAFAAVVFGGWELAKSFSELKGGFSADMIQLGGFLSVLLLAGGWVARRFEPAREK
;
A
#
# COMPACT_ATOMS: atom_id res chain seq x y z
N PHE A 1 -4.42 0.01 30.23
CA PHE A 1 -5.17 1.26 30.39
C PHE A 1 -4.94 2.23 29.23
N THR A 2 -3.69 2.55 28.89
CA THR A 2 -3.30 3.50 27.85
C THR A 2 -3.97 3.25 26.49
N LEU A 3 -4.00 2.01 26.02
CA LEU A 3 -4.60 1.66 24.72
C LEU A 3 -6.11 1.93 24.69
N PHE A 4 -6.83 1.60 25.75
CA PHE A 4 -8.27 1.88 25.85
C PHE A 4 -8.55 3.38 25.94
N SER A 5 -7.73 4.14 26.67
CA SER A 5 -7.85 5.60 26.72
C SER A 5 -7.67 6.23 25.34
N ASN A 6 -6.74 5.72 24.54
CA ASN A 6 -6.53 6.18 23.17
C ASN A 6 -7.72 5.86 22.25
N VAL A 7 -8.40 4.70 22.41
CA VAL A 7 -9.65 4.42 21.68
C VAL A 7 -10.73 5.42 22.04
N ALA A 8 -10.93 5.67 23.33
CA ALA A 8 -11.91 6.66 23.79
C ALA A 8 -11.62 8.06 23.25
N LEU A 9 -10.35 8.47 23.24
CA LEU A 9 -9.90 9.73 22.66
C LEU A 9 -10.17 9.80 21.16
N ALA A 10 -9.87 8.73 20.40
CA ALA A 10 -10.11 8.66 18.96
C ALA A 10 -11.62 8.75 18.64
N ILE A 11 -12.47 8.07 19.42
CA ILE A 11 -13.92 8.14 19.25
C ILE A 11 -14.43 9.55 19.57
N ALA A 12 -14.02 10.13 20.71
CA ALA A 12 -14.41 11.48 21.09
C ALA A 12 -14.01 12.50 20.02
N ALA A 13 -12.78 12.44 19.52
CA ALA A 13 -12.30 13.31 18.45
C ALA A 13 -13.12 13.15 17.18
N THR A 14 -13.46 11.92 16.80
CA THR A 14 -14.32 11.66 15.63
C THR A 14 -15.70 12.30 15.78
N VAL A 15 -16.32 12.18 16.96
CA VAL A 15 -17.62 12.82 17.26
C VAL A 15 -17.48 14.35 17.17
N PHE A 16 -16.40 14.93 17.71
CA PHE A 16 -16.15 16.37 17.62
C PHE A 16 -16.00 16.86 16.18
N VAL A 17 -15.32 16.11 15.32
CA VAL A 17 -15.17 16.44 13.89
C VAL A 17 -16.50 16.45 13.19
N ILE A 18 -17.28 15.38 13.37
CA ILE A 18 -18.58 15.23 12.70
C ILE A 18 -19.57 16.30 13.17
N ARG A 19 -19.45 16.78 14.41
CA ARG A 19 -20.40 17.73 15.02
C ARG A 19 -19.99 19.20 14.94
N ASN A 20 -18.70 19.53 15.09
CA ASN A 20 -18.27 20.89 15.44
C ASN A 20 -17.30 21.56 14.43
N ARG A 21 -17.06 21.02 13.24
CA ARG A 21 -16.15 21.60 12.21
C ARG A 21 -14.68 21.78 12.66
N TRP A 22 -14.19 21.00 13.61
CA TRP A 22 -12.85 21.15 14.18
C TRP A 22 -11.84 20.19 13.51
N ALA A 23 -11.54 20.42 12.24
CA ALA A 23 -10.57 19.62 11.47
C ALA A 23 -9.20 19.54 12.19
N ASN A 24 -8.69 20.63 12.73
CA ASN A 24 -7.40 20.67 13.41
C ASN A 24 -7.34 19.79 14.66
N VAL A 25 -8.45 19.66 15.41
CA VAL A 25 -8.53 18.76 16.57
C VAL A 25 -8.42 17.31 16.14
N SER A 26 -8.94 16.98 14.95
CA SER A 26 -8.82 15.61 14.41
C SER A 26 -7.39 15.25 14.05
N PHE A 27 -6.66 16.18 13.42
CA PHE A 27 -5.24 15.96 13.13
C PHE A 27 -4.43 15.79 14.42
N LEU A 28 -4.69 16.64 15.43
CA LEU A 28 -4.03 16.50 16.72
C LEU A 28 -4.35 15.16 17.38
N SER A 29 -5.63 14.76 17.38
CA SER A 29 -6.05 13.49 17.95
C SER A 29 -5.44 12.29 17.21
N LEU A 30 -5.40 12.32 15.87
CA LEU A 30 -4.74 11.29 15.07
C LEU A 30 -3.27 11.18 15.48
N PHE A 31 -2.56 12.32 15.52
CA PHE A 31 -1.15 12.33 15.90
C PHE A 31 -0.92 11.80 17.30
N THR A 32 -1.66 12.30 18.31
CA THR A 32 -1.50 11.88 19.71
C THR A 32 -1.87 10.42 19.93
N THR A 33 -2.88 9.90 19.21
CA THR A 33 -3.27 8.48 19.31
C THR A 33 -2.16 7.57 18.79
N PHE A 34 -1.63 7.84 17.59
CA PHE A 34 -0.56 7.02 17.03
C PHE A 34 0.78 7.22 17.75
N ALA A 35 1.09 8.43 18.21
CA ALA A 35 2.28 8.69 19.03
C ALA A 35 2.18 7.96 20.38
N GLY A 36 1.00 8.00 21.01
CA GLY A 36 0.75 7.27 22.26
C GLY A 36 0.89 5.75 22.09
N PHE A 37 0.43 5.21 20.95
CA PHE A 37 0.67 3.80 20.62
C PHE A 37 2.15 3.52 20.40
N ALA A 38 2.86 4.36 19.64
CA ALA A 38 4.29 4.19 19.38
C ALA A 38 5.09 4.20 20.70
N TYR A 39 4.78 5.14 21.59
CA TYR A 39 5.38 5.20 22.94
C TYR A 39 5.08 3.94 23.76
N TRP A 40 3.81 3.51 23.79
CA TRP A 40 3.44 2.27 24.45
C TRP A 40 4.22 1.08 23.91
N ARG A 41 4.35 0.98 22.58
CA ARG A 41 5.08 -0.09 21.91
C ARG A 41 6.57 -0.07 22.20
N PHE A 42 7.16 1.11 22.30
CA PHE A 42 8.56 1.28 22.69
C PHE A 42 8.82 0.77 24.11
N MET A 43 7.89 1.04 25.03
CA MET A 43 7.99 0.58 26.43
C MET A 43 7.66 -0.91 26.61
N HIS A 44 6.93 -1.52 25.68
CA HIS A 44 6.53 -2.93 25.72
C HIS A 44 6.91 -3.60 24.39
N PRO A 45 8.20 -3.94 24.19
CA PRO A 45 8.64 -4.65 23.01
C PRO A 45 7.89 -5.97 22.84
N ALA A 46 7.49 -6.35 21.62
CA ALA A 46 6.77 -7.59 21.39
C ALA A 46 7.69 -8.79 21.65
N GLY A 47 7.49 -9.44 22.77
CA GLY A 47 8.18 -10.68 23.09
C GLY A 47 7.49 -11.90 22.47
N ASN A 48 6.17 -11.86 22.31
CA ASN A 48 5.37 -12.99 21.86
C ASN A 48 4.26 -12.59 20.89
N GLY A 49 3.65 -13.60 20.22
CA GLY A 49 2.59 -13.39 19.26
C GLY A 49 1.29 -12.81 19.86
N ALA A 50 0.99 -13.10 21.13
CA ALA A 50 -0.22 -12.60 21.80
C ALA A 50 -0.17 -11.07 21.98
N GLU A 51 0.97 -10.54 22.39
CA GLU A 51 1.20 -9.09 22.52
C GLU A 51 1.14 -8.39 21.17
N PHE A 52 1.64 -9.04 20.12
CA PHE A 52 1.48 -8.55 18.76
C PHE A 52 0.01 -8.38 18.39
N TRP A 53 -0.80 -9.43 18.56
CA TRP A 53 -2.22 -9.41 18.16
C TRP A 53 -3.03 -8.38 18.97
N GLN A 54 -2.71 -8.21 20.24
CA GLN A 54 -3.32 -7.16 21.06
C GLN A 54 -2.99 -5.77 20.50
N GLY A 55 -1.73 -5.47 20.24
CA GLY A 55 -1.31 -4.19 19.65
C GLY A 55 -1.90 -3.95 18.27
N ALA A 56 -1.86 -4.97 17.39
CA ALA A 56 -2.43 -4.90 16.05
C ALA A 56 -3.94 -4.65 16.08
N GLY A 57 -4.66 -5.26 17.02
CA GLY A 57 -6.09 -5.04 17.23
C GLY A 57 -6.41 -3.58 17.57
N PHE A 58 -5.68 -2.96 18.49
CA PHE A 58 -5.85 -1.54 18.82
C PHE A 58 -5.48 -0.62 17.67
N LEU A 59 -4.35 -0.85 16.99
CA LEU A 59 -3.97 -0.07 15.81
C LEU A 59 -5.03 -0.16 14.70
N THR A 60 -5.58 -1.35 14.46
CA THR A 60 -6.64 -1.54 13.48
C THR A 60 -7.90 -0.78 13.89
N ALA A 61 -8.26 -0.80 15.18
CA ALA A 61 -9.40 -0.03 15.69
C ALA A 61 -9.19 1.49 15.47
N TYR A 62 -8.01 2.04 15.79
CA TYR A 62 -7.69 3.45 15.54
C TYR A 62 -7.79 3.79 14.06
N TRP A 63 -7.20 2.95 13.22
CA TRP A 63 -7.22 3.14 11.77
C TRP A 63 -8.64 3.15 11.21
N ILE A 64 -9.52 2.22 11.66
CA ILE A 64 -10.93 2.19 11.25
C ILE A 64 -11.66 3.45 11.72
N ILE A 65 -11.52 3.84 12.99
CA ILE A 65 -12.18 5.02 13.55
C ILE A 65 -11.82 6.28 12.75
N PHE A 66 -10.53 6.51 12.50
CA PHE A 66 -10.09 7.69 11.74
C PHE A 66 -10.42 7.60 10.25
N THR A 67 -10.42 6.40 9.66
CA THR A 67 -10.88 6.22 8.29
C THR A 67 -12.36 6.59 8.17
N LEU A 68 -13.21 6.09 9.07
CA LEU A 68 -14.62 6.45 9.13
C LEU A 68 -14.81 7.95 9.36
N ALA A 69 -14.05 8.56 10.25
CA ALA A 69 -14.08 10.01 10.48
C ALA A 69 -13.83 10.80 9.19
N GLY A 70 -12.84 10.40 8.41
CA GLY A 70 -12.53 11.01 7.12
C GLY A 70 -13.65 10.85 6.08
N PHE A 71 -14.25 9.67 5.98
CA PHE A 71 -15.33 9.41 5.01
C PHE A 71 -16.68 10.01 5.43
N LEU A 72 -17.00 10.06 6.73
CA LEU A 72 -18.26 10.57 7.24
C LEU A 72 -18.26 12.10 7.44
N SER A 73 -17.10 12.75 7.43
CA SER A 73 -17.01 14.21 7.54
C SER A 73 -17.64 14.89 6.32
N ARG A 74 -18.48 15.92 6.57
CA ARG A 74 -19.08 16.71 5.49
C ARG A 74 -18.08 17.72 4.92
N HIS A 75 -18.36 18.20 3.71
CA HIS A 75 -17.50 19.19 3.02
C HIS A 75 -17.32 20.50 3.83
N GLU A 76 -18.32 20.87 4.62
CA GLU A 76 -18.28 22.02 5.53
C GLU A 76 -17.35 21.84 6.72
N GLN A 77 -17.01 20.59 7.07
CA GLN A 77 -16.21 20.23 8.25
C GLN A 77 -14.74 20.05 7.88
N MET A 78 -14.49 19.55 6.69
CA MET A 78 -13.15 19.23 6.21
C MET A 78 -13.07 19.44 4.69
N THR A 79 -12.15 20.27 4.23
CA THR A 79 -11.92 20.44 2.79
C THR A 79 -11.43 19.15 2.14
N ALA A 80 -11.56 19.04 0.80
CA ALA A 80 -11.07 17.87 0.06
C ALA A 80 -9.58 17.59 0.32
N THR A 81 -8.76 18.65 0.34
CA THR A 81 -7.32 18.52 0.65
C THR A 81 -7.07 18.05 2.07
N GLN A 82 -7.77 18.62 3.06
CA GLN A 82 -7.64 18.20 4.46
C GLN A 82 -8.06 16.75 4.64
N ARG A 83 -9.17 16.31 4.04
CA ARG A 83 -9.65 14.93 4.07
C ARG A 83 -8.64 13.97 3.44
N SER A 84 -8.15 14.30 2.25
CA SER A 84 -7.12 13.49 1.60
C SER A 84 -5.87 13.39 2.46
N THR A 85 -5.38 14.50 3.03
CA THR A 85 -4.22 14.50 3.91
C THR A 85 -4.47 13.68 5.18
N PHE A 86 -5.64 13.83 5.81
CA PHE A 86 -6.01 13.10 7.02
C PHE A 86 -6.03 11.58 6.81
N ILE A 87 -6.72 11.12 5.75
CA ILE A 87 -6.79 9.69 5.42
C ILE A 87 -5.41 9.16 5.03
N ASN A 88 -4.60 9.97 4.34
CA ASN A 88 -3.24 9.59 3.97
C ASN A 88 -2.30 9.44 5.15
N LEU A 89 -2.36 10.35 6.13
CA LEU A 89 -1.61 10.26 7.38
C LEU A 89 -2.06 9.07 8.21
N ASN A 90 -3.37 8.84 8.32
CA ASN A 90 -3.92 7.69 9.02
C ASN A 90 -3.40 6.36 8.43
N ASN A 91 -3.47 6.21 7.11
CA ASN A 91 -2.95 5.02 6.42
C ASN A 91 -1.44 4.86 6.59
N GLY A 92 -0.67 5.96 6.51
CA GLY A 92 0.78 5.95 6.67
C GLY A 92 1.21 5.57 8.08
N ALA A 93 0.58 6.15 9.10
CA ALA A 93 0.86 5.84 10.50
C ALA A 93 0.51 4.38 10.84
N PHE A 94 -0.66 3.91 10.41
CA PHE A 94 -1.07 2.53 10.57
C PHE A 94 -0.08 1.56 9.91
N PHE A 95 0.24 1.78 8.63
CA PHE A 95 1.18 0.95 7.90
C PHE A 95 2.55 0.90 8.57
N GLY A 96 3.11 2.06 8.94
CA GLY A 96 4.42 2.15 9.57
C GLY A 96 4.48 1.43 10.91
N LEU A 97 3.50 1.65 11.79
CA LEU A 97 3.49 1.05 13.12
C LEU A 97 3.23 -0.46 13.09
N ILE A 98 2.33 -0.96 12.23
CA ILE A 98 2.14 -2.41 12.04
C ILE A 98 3.42 -3.03 11.47
N THR A 99 4.05 -2.40 10.47
CA THR A 99 5.31 -2.88 9.88
C THR A 99 6.39 -3.03 10.94
N ILE A 100 6.64 -1.97 11.74
CA ILE A 100 7.63 -2.01 12.81
C ILE A 100 7.31 -3.13 13.81
N THR A 101 6.04 -3.24 14.20
CA THR A 101 5.59 -4.25 15.17
C THR A 101 5.76 -5.69 14.63
N LEU A 102 5.44 -5.92 13.36
CA LEU A 102 5.62 -7.22 12.67
C LEU A 102 7.10 -7.61 12.58
N LEU A 103 7.95 -6.67 12.13
CA LEU A 103 9.38 -6.92 11.96
C LEU A 103 10.10 -7.17 13.29
N GLN A 104 9.58 -6.61 14.39
CA GLN A 104 10.08 -6.88 15.75
C GLN A 104 9.60 -8.21 16.34
N THR A 105 8.65 -8.91 15.71
CA THR A 105 8.10 -10.18 16.18
C THR A 105 8.68 -11.32 15.33
N PRO A 106 9.71 -12.07 15.80
CA PRO A 106 10.42 -13.04 14.98
C PRO A 106 9.52 -14.10 14.33
N ALA A 107 8.51 -14.59 15.07
CA ALA A 107 7.56 -15.61 14.61
C ALA A 107 6.70 -15.16 13.41
N LEU A 108 6.54 -13.86 13.18
CA LEU A 108 5.68 -13.31 12.13
C LEU A 108 6.47 -12.63 11.00
N ARG A 109 7.77 -12.48 11.17
CA ARG A 109 8.63 -11.76 10.23
C ARG A 109 8.63 -12.40 8.84
N GLU A 110 8.64 -13.72 8.76
CA GLU A 110 8.63 -14.45 7.49
C GLU A 110 7.31 -14.29 6.73
N GLN A 111 6.22 -14.01 7.44
CA GLN A 111 4.89 -13.81 6.91
C GLN A 111 4.56 -12.32 6.64
N TYR A 112 5.56 -11.43 6.72
CA TYR A 112 5.36 -9.98 6.56
C TYR A 112 4.62 -9.62 5.27
N TRP A 113 4.86 -10.35 4.18
CA TRP A 113 4.24 -10.13 2.87
C TRP A 113 2.70 -10.15 2.89
N ILE A 114 2.10 -10.88 3.85
CA ILE A 114 0.63 -10.99 3.99
C ILE A 114 0.03 -9.63 4.35
N PHE A 115 0.69 -8.87 5.22
CA PHE A 115 0.16 -7.59 5.69
C PHE A 115 0.02 -6.55 4.56
N PRO A 116 1.05 -6.20 3.78
CA PRO A 116 0.89 -5.26 2.68
C PRO A 116 -0.06 -5.79 1.59
N LEU A 117 -0.14 -7.11 1.37
CA LEU A 117 -1.11 -7.70 0.44
C LEU A 117 -2.56 -7.44 0.89
N VAL A 118 -2.88 -7.75 2.15
CA VAL A 118 -4.22 -7.53 2.72
C VAL A 118 -4.56 -6.04 2.73
N LEU A 119 -3.62 -5.19 3.15
CA LEU A 119 -3.85 -3.74 3.17
C LEU A 119 -4.05 -3.18 1.75
N SER A 120 -3.32 -3.68 0.75
CA SER A 120 -3.54 -3.34 -0.66
C SER A 120 -4.99 -3.63 -1.08
N ALA A 121 -5.49 -4.84 -0.80
CA ALA A 121 -6.87 -5.21 -1.12
C ALA A 121 -7.90 -4.30 -0.43
N VAL A 122 -7.66 -3.95 0.84
CA VAL A 122 -8.52 -3.02 1.60
C VAL A 122 -8.49 -1.62 0.98
N LEU A 123 -7.33 -1.10 0.58
CA LEU A 123 -7.23 0.21 -0.07
C LEU A 123 -7.92 0.25 -1.43
N VAL A 124 -7.93 -0.86 -2.20
CA VAL A 124 -8.78 -0.99 -3.41
C VAL A 124 -10.26 -0.89 -3.06
N GLY A 125 -10.69 -1.52 -1.96
CA GLY A 125 -12.05 -1.38 -1.44
C GLY A 125 -12.39 0.07 -1.07
N LEU A 126 -11.50 0.75 -0.35
CA LEU A 126 -11.65 2.16 0.02
C LEU A 126 -11.62 3.09 -1.20
N HIS A 127 -10.81 2.81 -2.23
CA HIS A 127 -10.86 3.52 -3.51
C HIS A 127 -12.26 3.46 -4.15
N LYS A 128 -12.85 2.25 -4.23
CA LYS A 128 -14.21 2.08 -4.77
C LYS A 128 -15.25 2.82 -3.92
N LEU A 129 -15.10 2.81 -2.61
CA LEU A 129 -15.97 3.53 -1.68
C LEU A 129 -15.83 5.06 -1.89
N ALA A 130 -14.59 5.58 -1.98
CA ALA A 130 -14.32 6.99 -2.23
C ALA A 130 -14.94 7.46 -3.56
N ARG A 131 -14.80 6.67 -4.63
CA ARG A 131 -15.44 6.97 -5.93
C ARG A 131 -16.97 7.03 -5.86
N ARG A 132 -17.60 6.28 -4.95
CA ARG A 132 -19.06 6.26 -4.78
C ARG A 132 -19.57 7.36 -3.87
N GLN A 133 -18.90 7.60 -2.74
CA GLN A 133 -19.36 8.52 -1.70
C GLN A 133 -18.84 9.95 -1.88
N LEU A 134 -17.68 10.12 -2.54
CA LEU A 134 -16.99 11.38 -2.72
C LEU A 134 -16.64 11.59 -4.20
N PRO A 135 -17.64 11.62 -5.11
CA PRO A 135 -17.39 11.73 -6.55
C PRO A 135 -16.67 13.04 -6.93
N ASP A 136 -16.86 14.08 -6.14
CA ASP A 136 -16.23 15.39 -6.34
C ASP A 136 -14.77 15.47 -5.84
N GLU A 137 -14.26 14.39 -5.23
CA GLU A 137 -12.90 14.31 -4.70
C GLU A 137 -12.08 13.17 -5.35
N PRO A 138 -11.84 13.23 -6.66
CA PRO A 138 -11.15 12.16 -7.38
C PRO A 138 -9.73 11.90 -6.88
N LEU A 139 -9.05 12.95 -6.39
CA LEU A 139 -7.67 12.85 -5.88
C LEU A 139 -7.53 11.84 -4.75
N LEU A 140 -8.48 11.83 -3.79
CA LEU A 140 -8.46 10.85 -2.69
C LEU A 140 -8.52 9.42 -3.21
N ALA A 141 -9.47 9.16 -4.13
CA ALA A 141 -9.64 7.84 -4.72
C ALA A 141 -8.37 7.40 -5.49
N ASP A 142 -7.75 8.31 -6.24
CA ASP A 142 -6.56 8.03 -7.04
C ASP A 142 -5.34 7.74 -6.17
N VAL A 143 -5.15 8.47 -5.08
CA VAL A 143 -4.08 8.23 -4.11
C VAL A 143 -4.25 6.89 -3.39
N LEU A 144 -5.49 6.52 -3.02
CA LEU A 144 -5.76 5.21 -2.42
C LEU A 144 -5.41 4.07 -3.36
N LEU A 145 -5.74 4.19 -4.66
CA LEU A 145 -5.41 3.18 -5.66
C LEU A 145 -3.90 3.10 -5.92
N ALA A 146 -3.21 4.24 -6.00
CA ALA A 146 -1.76 4.26 -6.16
C ALA A 146 -1.04 3.62 -4.97
N LYS A 147 -1.49 3.88 -3.73
CA LYS A 147 -0.96 3.23 -2.53
C LYS A 147 -1.23 1.73 -2.53
N ALA A 148 -2.40 1.30 -3.00
CA ALA A 148 -2.71 -0.12 -3.12
C ALA A 148 -1.72 -0.83 -4.06
N GLY A 149 -1.41 -0.22 -5.21
CA GLY A 149 -0.38 -0.73 -6.12
C GLY A 149 0.99 -0.82 -5.45
N LEU A 150 1.45 0.25 -4.80
CA LEU A 150 2.73 0.25 -4.08
C LEU A 150 2.81 -0.83 -2.99
N LEU A 151 1.71 -1.06 -2.26
CA LEU A 151 1.65 -2.12 -1.24
C LEU A 151 1.65 -3.52 -1.86
N LEU A 152 1.02 -3.70 -3.02
CA LEU A 152 1.07 -4.96 -3.77
C LEU A 152 2.51 -5.23 -4.22
N THR A 153 3.18 -4.25 -4.82
CA THR A 153 4.61 -4.33 -5.17
C THR A 153 5.46 -4.74 -3.96
N LEU A 154 5.24 -4.08 -2.81
CA LEU A 154 5.96 -4.40 -1.57
C LEU A 154 5.68 -5.83 -1.09
N ALA A 155 4.43 -6.30 -1.17
CA ALA A 155 4.07 -7.68 -0.82
C ALA A 155 4.82 -8.69 -1.69
N ILE A 156 4.88 -8.46 -3.01
CA ILE A 156 5.59 -9.31 -3.95
C ILE A 156 7.10 -9.30 -3.65
N MET A 157 7.68 -8.12 -3.38
CA MET A 157 9.11 -7.99 -3.07
C MET A 157 9.50 -8.72 -1.78
N THR A 158 8.60 -8.80 -0.81
CA THR A 158 8.86 -9.44 0.50
C THR A 158 8.43 -10.91 0.55
N LEU A 159 7.93 -11.46 -0.53
CA LEU A 159 7.53 -12.87 -0.64
C LEU A 159 8.78 -13.77 -0.74
N HIS A 160 9.23 -14.34 0.37
CA HIS A 160 10.47 -15.14 0.45
C HIS A 160 10.36 -16.49 -0.27
N GLN A 161 9.16 -17.08 -0.31
CA GLN A 161 8.95 -18.44 -0.85
C GLN A 161 8.92 -18.51 -2.39
N ALA A 162 8.92 -17.38 -3.08
CA ALA A 162 8.76 -17.30 -4.52
C ALA A 162 9.84 -16.45 -5.19
N GLU A 163 11.11 -16.62 -4.79
CA GLU A 163 12.23 -15.82 -5.33
C GLU A 163 12.26 -15.83 -6.85
N HIS A 164 12.11 -17.01 -7.47
CA HIS A 164 12.10 -17.16 -8.93
C HIS A 164 10.90 -16.48 -9.62
N PHE A 165 9.78 -16.33 -8.91
CA PHE A 165 8.56 -15.72 -9.48
C PHE A 165 8.42 -14.22 -9.20
N ARG A 166 9.26 -13.63 -8.36
CA ARG A 166 9.15 -12.19 -8.02
C ARG A 166 9.18 -11.29 -9.25
N ALA A 167 10.17 -11.48 -10.11
CA ALA A 167 10.31 -10.68 -11.31
C ALA A 167 9.08 -10.82 -12.23
N LEU A 168 8.52 -12.02 -12.34
CA LEU A 168 7.34 -12.31 -13.12
C LEU A 168 6.09 -11.64 -12.55
N LEU A 169 5.90 -11.73 -11.24
CA LEU A 169 4.76 -11.11 -10.55
C LEU A 169 4.84 -9.59 -10.64
N LEU A 170 6.01 -8.99 -10.41
CA LEU A 170 6.24 -7.55 -10.55
C LEU A 170 6.02 -7.09 -12.00
N GLY A 171 6.45 -7.87 -12.98
CA GLY A 171 6.21 -7.58 -14.39
C GLY A 171 4.73 -7.62 -14.75
N ALA A 172 3.99 -8.64 -14.31
CA ALA A 172 2.55 -8.76 -14.53
C ALA A 172 1.77 -7.63 -13.83
N GLU A 173 2.16 -7.30 -12.61
CA GLU A 173 1.62 -6.15 -11.86
C GLU A 173 1.85 -4.85 -12.61
N SER A 174 3.08 -4.61 -13.07
CA SER A 174 3.47 -3.42 -13.84
C SER A 174 2.58 -3.22 -15.06
N VAL A 175 2.45 -4.25 -15.90
CA VAL A 175 1.59 -4.20 -17.11
C VAL A 175 0.14 -3.87 -16.73
N THR A 176 -0.36 -4.49 -15.65
CA THR A 176 -1.72 -4.27 -15.15
C THR A 176 -1.92 -2.82 -14.68
N ILE A 177 -1.00 -2.28 -13.88
CA ILE A 177 -1.08 -0.91 -13.37
C ILE A 177 -0.95 0.11 -14.50
N VAL A 178 -0.02 -0.09 -15.44
CA VAL A 178 0.13 0.77 -16.62
C VAL A 178 -1.14 0.75 -17.47
N PHE A 179 -1.71 -0.42 -17.73
CA PHE A 179 -2.96 -0.55 -18.48
C PHE A 179 -4.10 0.26 -17.84
N PHE A 180 -4.31 0.11 -16.53
CA PHE A 180 -5.33 0.89 -15.82
C PHE A 180 -5.00 2.38 -15.78
N GLY A 181 -3.74 2.75 -15.60
CA GLY A 181 -3.28 4.14 -15.63
C GLY A 181 -3.53 4.83 -16.98
N LEU A 182 -3.24 4.14 -18.08
CA LEU A 182 -3.51 4.64 -19.44
C LEU A 182 -5.01 4.73 -19.72
N ARG A 183 -5.78 3.69 -19.35
CA ARG A 183 -7.23 3.66 -19.54
C ARG A 183 -7.96 4.74 -18.74
N SER A 184 -7.51 5.05 -17.53
CA SER A 184 -8.12 6.06 -16.65
C SER A 184 -7.53 7.46 -16.84
N GLY A 185 -6.48 7.62 -17.63
CA GLY A 185 -5.76 8.89 -17.79
C GLY A 185 -4.97 9.35 -16.55
N GLN A 186 -4.80 8.48 -15.57
CA GLN A 186 -4.17 8.80 -14.28
C GLN A 186 -2.65 8.71 -14.34
N ARG A 187 -1.97 9.84 -14.42
CA ARG A 187 -0.50 9.90 -14.48
C ARG A 187 0.19 9.22 -13.29
N LEU A 188 -0.40 9.33 -12.09
CA LEU A 188 0.17 8.71 -10.89
C LEU A 188 0.24 7.18 -10.99
N LEU A 189 -0.82 6.55 -11.51
CA LEU A 189 -0.85 5.12 -11.79
C LEU A 189 0.17 4.71 -12.87
N GLN A 190 0.32 5.52 -13.92
CA GLN A 190 1.31 5.26 -14.97
C GLN A 190 2.73 5.26 -14.37
N TRP A 191 3.07 6.24 -13.52
CA TRP A 191 4.37 6.28 -12.83
C TRP A 191 4.55 5.12 -11.86
N ALA A 192 3.50 4.74 -11.11
CA ALA A 192 3.55 3.58 -10.23
C ALA A 192 3.81 2.28 -11.01
N GLY A 193 3.16 2.11 -12.16
CA GLY A 193 3.38 0.96 -13.04
C GLY A 193 4.79 0.93 -13.62
N LEU A 194 5.35 2.09 -14.01
CA LEU A 194 6.74 2.18 -14.46
C LEU A 194 7.73 1.85 -13.33
N GLY A 195 7.44 2.27 -12.10
CA GLY A 195 8.23 1.90 -10.92
C GLY A 195 8.24 0.40 -10.68
N ALA A 196 7.08 -0.27 -10.79
CA ALA A 196 6.97 -1.73 -10.70
C ALA A 196 7.71 -2.44 -11.86
N ALA A 197 7.67 -1.87 -13.09
CA ALA A 197 8.45 -2.38 -14.22
C ALA A 197 9.95 -2.30 -13.95
N PHE A 198 10.42 -1.18 -13.43
CA PHE A 198 11.82 -1.00 -13.07
C PHE A 198 12.25 -2.03 -12.00
N ALA A 199 11.44 -2.22 -10.97
CA ALA A 199 11.69 -3.24 -9.95
C ALA A 199 11.74 -4.65 -10.57
N ALA A 200 10.83 -5.00 -11.48
CA ALA A 200 10.82 -6.28 -12.19
C ALA A 200 12.12 -6.51 -12.98
N VAL A 201 12.60 -5.48 -13.68
CA VAL A 201 13.87 -5.56 -14.45
C VAL A 201 15.07 -5.73 -13.52
N VAL A 202 15.13 -4.99 -12.40
CA VAL A 202 16.23 -5.10 -11.45
C VAL A 202 16.28 -6.48 -10.79
N PHE A 203 15.13 -6.97 -10.29
CA PHE A 203 15.06 -8.30 -9.68
C PHE A 203 15.29 -9.42 -10.70
N GLY A 204 14.68 -9.33 -11.88
CA GLY A 204 14.89 -10.30 -12.95
C GLY A 204 16.34 -10.32 -13.45
N GLY A 205 16.96 -9.16 -13.60
CA GLY A 205 18.37 -9.05 -13.96
C GLY A 205 19.30 -9.62 -12.90
N TRP A 206 19.01 -9.39 -11.62
CA TRP A 206 19.75 -9.98 -10.50
C TRP A 206 19.67 -11.51 -10.48
N GLU A 207 18.47 -12.07 -10.61
CA GLU A 207 18.26 -13.53 -10.67
C GLU A 207 18.94 -14.15 -11.89
N LEU A 208 18.87 -13.51 -13.05
CA LEU A 208 19.59 -13.96 -14.24
C LEU A 208 21.11 -13.94 -14.01
N ALA A 209 21.66 -12.86 -13.44
CA ALA A 209 23.09 -12.76 -13.15
C ALA A 209 23.55 -13.84 -12.16
N LYS A 210 22.76 -14.13 -11.12
CA LYS A 210 23.01 -15.19 -10.18
C LYS A 210 23.01 -16.56 -10.86
N SER A 211 21.99 -16.84 -11.70
CA SER A 211 21.91 -18.09 -12.47
C SER A 211 23.09 -18.24 -13.42
N PHE A 212 23.57 -17.16 -14.04
CA PHE A 212 24.78 -17.21 -14.88
C PHE A 212 26.05 -17.57 -14.10
N SER A 213 26.20 -17.05 -12.88
CA SER A 213 27.36 -17.33 -12.03
C SER A 213 27.43 -18.78 -11.53
N GLU A 214 26.29 -19.45 -11.41
CA GLU A 214 26.16 -20.82 -10.94
C GLU A 214 26.29 -21.85 -12.10
N LEU A 215 26.27 -21.41 -13.37
CA LEU A 215 26.29 -22.28 -14.55
C LEU A 215 27.70 -22.71 -14.92
N LYS A 216 27.96 -24.03 -14.80
CA LYS A 216 29.13 -24.70 -15.34
C LYS A 216 28.91 -25.17 -16.80
N GLY A 217 28.37 -24.32 -17.68
CA GLY A 217 28.39 -24.63 -19.12
C GLY A 217 27.06 -24.94 -19.83
N GLY A 218 25.95 -24.27 -19.49
CA GLY A 218 24.72 -24.38 -20.30
C GLY A 218 23.58 -23.49 -19.79
N PHE A 219 22.59 -23.22 -20.64
CA PHE A 219 21.37 -22.52 -20.25
C PHE A 219 20.51 -23.44 -19.38
N SER A 220 20.13 -22.99 -18.16
CA SER A 220 19.16 -23.73 -17.36
C SER A 220 17.74 -23.52 -17.90
N ALA A 221 16.84 -24.50 -17.67
CA ALA A 221 15.44 -24.36 -18.01
C ALA A 221 14.81 -23.11 -17.36
N ASP A 222 15.21 -22.81 -16.12
CA ASP A 222 14.72 -21.65 -15.34
C ASP A 222 15.12 -20.31 -16.00
N MET A 223 16.31 -20.22 -16.59
CA MET A 223 16.75 -19.03 -17.33
C MET A 223 15.89 -18.81 -18.58
N ILE A 224 15.60 -19.88 -19.32
CA ILE A 224 14.79 -19.81 -20.55
C ILE A 224 13.36 -19.38 -20.17
N GLN A 225 12.81 -19.94 -19.11
CA GLN A 225 11.47 -19.59 -18.63
C GLN A 225 11.43 -18.13 -18.16
N LEU A 226 12.37 -17.69 -17.33
CA LEU A 226 12.42 -16.33 -16.81
C LEU A 226 12.63 -15.30 -17.95
N GLY A 227 13.61 -15.54 -18.80
CA GLY A 227 13.91 -14.66 -19.94
C GLY A 227 12.76 -14.61 -20.95
N GLY A 228 12.16 -15.76 -21.28
CA GLY A 228 11.01 -15.85 -22.17
C GLY A 228 9.80 -15.11 -21.61
N PHE A 229 9.50 -15.29 -20.34
CA PHE A 229 8.36 -14.65 -19.70
C PHE A 229 8.55 -13.12 -19.56
N LEU A 230 9.73 -12.66 -19.17
CA LEU A 230 10.05 -11.23 -19.15
C LEU A 230 9.92 -10.60 -20.55
N SER A 231 10.35 -11.30 -21.58
CA SER A 231 10.18 -10.85 -22.96
C SER A 231 8.72 -10.70 -23.35
N VAL A 232 7.86 -11.68 -22.99
CA VAL A 232 6.40 -11.61 -23.21
C VAL A 232 5.79 -10.42 -22.46
N LEU A 233 6.18 -10.19 -21.22
CA LEU A 233 5.70 -9.04 -20.43
C LEU A 233 6.11 -7.69 -21.04
N LEU A 234 7.35 -7.56 -21.51
CA LEU A 234 7.83 -6.36 -22.19
C LEU A 234 7.06 -6.12 -23.50
N LEU A 235 6.82 -7.18 -24.29
CA LEU A 235 6.02 -7.08 -25.52
C LEU A 235 4.56 -6.70 -25.20
N ALA A 236 3.95 -7.30 -24.17
CA ALA A 236 2.61 -6.96 -23.72
C ALA A 236 2.51 -5.51 -23.25
N GLY A 237 3.50 -5.05 -22.45
CA GLY A 237 3.61 -3.65 -22.02
C GLY A 237 3.76 -2.69 -23.20
N GLY A 238 4.61 -3.00 -24.14
CA GLY A 238 4.80 -2.24 -25.38
C GLY A 238 3.53 -2.18 -26.25
N TRP A 239 2.81 -3.29 -26.36
CA TRP A 239 1.53 -3.33 -27.06
C TRP A 239 0.46 -2.49 -26.37
N VAL A 240 0.33 -2.58 -25.04
CA VAL A 240 -0.56 -1.74 -24.23
C VAL A 240 -0.22 -0.26 -24.43
N ALA A 241 1.05 0.13 -24.32
CA ALA A 241 1.49 1.50 -24.50
C ALA A 241 1.09 2.03 -25.88
N ARG A 242 1.35 1.29 -26.97
CA ARG A 242 0.98 1.68 -28.33
C ARG A 242 -0.52 1.83 -28.54
N ARG A 243 -1.34 0.95 -27.94
CA ARG A 243 -2.79 0.99 -28.09
C ARG A 243 -3.42 2.24 -27.46
N PHE A 244 -2.79 2.80 -26.43
CA PHE A 244 -3.27 3.99 -25.71
C PHE A 244 -2.44 5.25 -26.03
N GLU A 245 -1.45 5.14 -26.89
CA GLU A 245 -0.76 6.30 -27.41
C GLU A 245 -1.79 7.17 -28.15
N PRO A 246 -2.05 8.44 -27.72
CA PRO A 246 -2.95 9.32 -28.47
C PRO A 246 -2.38 9.41 -29.89
N ALA A 247 -3.23 9.22 -30.89
CA ALA A 247 -2.87 9.47 -32.29
C ALA A 247 -2.23 10.86 -32.31
N ARG A 248 -0.92 10.96 -32.41
CA ARG A 248 -0.24 12.22 -32.63
C ARG A 248 -0.83 12.74 -33.94
N GLU A 249 -1.65 13.78 -33.83
CA GLU A 249 -2.10 14.53 -34.99
C GLU A 249 -0.88 14.84 -35.84
N LYS A 250 -0.92 14.30 -37.07
CA LYS A 250 0.05 14.60 -38.09
C LYS A 250 -0.19 15.98 -38.64
#